data_67b9d97cdf57d5d205eaa67c60ae150b
#
_entry.id   67b9d97cdf57d5d205eaa67c60ae150b
#
_cell.length_a   1.000
_cell.length_b   1.000
_cell.length_c   1.000
_cell.angle_alpha   90.00
_cell.angle_beta   90.00
_cell.angle_gamma   90.00
#
_symmetry.space_group_name_H-M   'P 1'
#
loop_
_entity.id
_entity.type
_entity.pdbx_description
1 polymer ?
#
loop_
_entity_poly.entity_id
_entity_poly.type
_entity_poly.pdbx_seq_one_letter_code
_entity_poly.pdbx_strand_id
1 'polypeptide(L)'
;MPISRYYDVKRDEKGERYLEPYVTGFLLLRLPLLNKGTAFTEEERRLLGLEGLLPPHVHTLEEQKERVYRRYRLIQSPLEKHIYLRHLQDRNEVLFYALVVDHLEEMLPILYTPTVGEAVREFSHIYRYPRGFTASTKNIDRIDEALQNVPLEDVRLIVATNRDLGQEAA
;
A
#
# COMPACT_ATOMS: atom_id res chain seq x y z
N MET A 1 -20.55 7.40 -10.61
CA MET A 1 -19.90 6.09 -10.75
C MET A 1 -19.14 5.82 -9.46
N PRO A 2 -19.12 4.61 -8.92
CA PRO A 2 -18.30 4.30 -7.74
C PRO A 2 -16.82 4.53 -8.09
N ILE A 3 -16.07 5.12 -7.16
CA ILE A 3 -14.63 5.42 -7.31
C ILE A 3 -13.81 4.12 -7.28
N SER A 4 -14.38 3.01 -6.84
CA SER A 4 -13.75 1.71 -6.74
C SER A 4 -14.76 0.58 -6.84
N ARG A 5 -14.32 -0.59 -7.30
CA ARG A 5 -15.12 -1.83 -7.26
C ARG A 5 -15.26 -2.41 -5.85
N TYR A 6 -14.52 -1.90 -4.87
CA TYR A 6 -14.40 -2.50 -3.54
C TYR A 6 -14.98 -1.65 -2.43
N TYR A 7 -15.16 -0.34 -2.66
CA TYR A 7 -15.64 0.61 -1.65
C TYR A 7 -16.29 1.85 -2.29
N ASP A 8 -17.09 2.54 -1.50
CA ASP A 8 -17.58 3.88 -1.79
C ASP A 8 -16.94 4.89 -0.84
N VAL A 9 -16.87 6.17 -1.27
CA VAL A 9 -16.41 7.27 -0.42
C VAL A 9 -17.64 8.03 0.05
N LYS A 10 -17.90 7.97 1.35
CA LYS A 10 -19.02 8.65 1.98
C LYS A 10 -18.56 9.74 2.93
N ARG A 11 -19.50 10.52 3.42
CA ARG A 11 -19.29 11.52 4.48
C ARG A 11 -20.20 11.18 5.66
N ASP A 12 -19.65 11.34 6.86
CA ASP A 12 -20.41 11.23 8.09
C ASP A 12 -21.21 12.52 8.39
N GLU A 13 -21.92 12.55 9.51
CA GLU A 13 -22.70 13.70 9.96
C GLU A 13 -21.85 14.95 10.23
N LYS A 14 -20.55 14.80 10.47
CA LYS A 14 -19.59 15.90 10.66
C LYS A 14 -18.95 16.36 9.35
N GLY A 15 -19.27 15.72 8.23
CA GLY A 15 -18.71 15.98 6.91
C GLY A 15 -17.35 15.32 6.66
N GLU A 16 -16.85 14.49 7.58
CA GLU A 16 -15.61 13.74 7.41
C GLU A 16 -15.79 12.59 6.44
N ARG A 17 -14.80 12.37 5.59
CA ARG A 17 -14.83 11.29 4.59
C ARG A 17 -14.45 9.95 5.21
N TYR A 18 -15.24 8.92 4.91
CA TYR A 18 -14.89 7.54 5.24
C TYR A 18 -15.12 6.63 4.04
N LEU A 19 -14.51 5.45 4.08
CA LEU A 19 -14.66 4.40 3.07
C LEU A 19 -15.67 3.36 3.56
N GLU A 20 -16.71 3.14 2.78
CA GLU A 20 -17.70 2.08 3.03
C GLU A 20 -17.36 0.89 2.11
N PRO A 21 -16.88 -0.25 2.67
CA PRO A 21 -16.48 -1.38 1.85
C PRO A 21 -17.70 -2.16 1.31
N TYR A 22 -17.58 -2.65 0.08
CA TYR A 22 -18.52 -3.63 -0.50
C TYR A 22 -18.10 -5.08 -0.24
N VAL A 23 -16.89 -5.27 0.29
CA VAL A 23 -16.27 -6.57 0.57
C VAL A 23 -16.14 -6.80 2.07
N THR A 24 -16.20 -8.06 2.49
CA THR A 24 -16.14 -8.46 3.89
C THR A 24 -15.14 -9.60 4.10
N GLY A 25 -14.90 -9.95 5.35
CA GLY A 25 -14.10 -11.10 5.74
C GLY A 25 -12.65 -11.01 5.27
N PHE A 26 -12.10 -12.15 4.87
CA PHE A 26 -10.70 -12.26 4.48
C PHE A 26 -10.33 -11.36 3.28
N LEU A 27 -11.25 -11.14 2.34
CA LEU A 27 -10.99 -10.30 1.17
C LEU A 27 -10.75 -8.84 1.57
N LEU A 28 -11.52 -8.32 2.55
CA LEU A 28 -11.30 -6.97 3.09
C LEU A 28 -9.88 -6.78 3.61
N LEU A 29 -9.34 -7.78 4.32
CA LEU A 29 -7.98 -7.75 4.87
C LEU A 29 -6.88 -7.81 3.80
N ARG A 30 -7.23 -8.13 2.55
CA ARG A 30 -6.31 -8.15 1.40
C ARG A 30 -6.26 -6.81 0.65
N LEU A 31 -7.10 -5.86 0.98
CA LEU A 31 -7.17 -4.55 0.35
C LEU A 31 -6.43 -3.51 1.22
N PRO A 32 -5.23 -3.06 0.84
CA PRO A 32 -4.35 -2.25 1.70
C PRO A 32 -4.99 -0.97 2.21
N LEU A 33 -5.81 -0.32 1.40
CA LEU A 33 -6.49 0.93 1.75
C LEU A 33 -7.63 0.72 2.77
N LEU A 34 -8.26 -0.45 2.76
CA LEU A 34 -9.37 -0.79 3.65
C LEU A 34 -8.94 -1.54 4.91
N ASN A 35 -7.72 -2.11 4.89
CA ASN A 35 -7.22 -2.94 5.97
C ASN A 35 -6.71 -2.08 7.14
N LYS A 36 -7.49 -1.98 8.21
CA LYS A 36 -7.10 -1.33 9.47
C LYS A 36 -6.25 -2.23 10.38
N GLY A 37 -6.00 -3.49 9.97
CA GLY A 37 -5.30 -4.48 10.82
C GLY A 37 -6.01 -4.70 12.15
N THR A 38 -5.28 -4.61 13.24
CA THR A 38 -5.84 -4.79 14.59
C THR A 38 -6.62 -3.56 15.12
N ALA A 39 -6.72 -2.47 14.34
CA ALA A 39 -7.51 -1.29 14.71
C ALA A 39 -8.99 -1.36 14.31
N PHE A 40 -9.43 -2.43 13.67
CA PHE A 40 -10.87 -2.66 13.53
C PHE A 40 -11.49 -2.80 14.92
N THR A 41 -12.51 -1.98 15.20
CA THR A 41 -13.28 -2.05 16.45
C THR A 41 -14.04 -3.38 16.55
N GLU A 42 -14.51 -3.75 17.74
CA GLU A 42 -15.31 -4.97 17.93
C GLU A 42 -16.58 -4.95 17.09
N GLU A 43 -17.22 -3.79 16.97
CA GLU A 43 -18.40 -3.62 16.13
C GLU A 43 -18.09 -3.81 14.64
N GLU A 44 -17.03 -3.17 14.13
CA GLU A 44 -16.58 -3.35 12.75
C GLU A 44 -16.22 -4.81 12.47
N ARG A 45 -15.58 -5.50 13.42
CA ARG A 45 -15.23 -6.92 13.27
C ARG A 45 -16.47 -7.79 13.07
N ARG A 46 -17.53 -7.54 13.83
CA ARG A 46 -18.81 -8.25 13.65
C ARG A 46 -19.48 -7.93 12.33
N LEU A 47 -19.63 -6.63 12.02
CA LEU A 47 -20.31 -6.18 10.81
C LEU A 47 -19.61 -6.63 9.53
N LEU A 48 -18.26 -6.64 9.55
CA LEU A 48 -17.44 -6.95 8.39
C LEU A 48 -16.98 -8.41 8.32
N GLY A 49 -17.44 -9.27 9.23
CA GLY A 49 -17.09 -10.69 9.24
C GLY A 49 -15.61 -10.97 9.55
N LEU A 50 -14.98 -10.18 10.43
CA LEU A 50 -13.57 -10.28 10.78
C LEU A 50 -13.29 -11.00 12.09
N GLU A 51 -14.33 -11.41 12.82
CA GLU A 51 -14.18 -12.19 14.06
C GLU A 51 -13.48 -13.52 13.78
N GLY A 52 -12.49 -13.83 14.62
CA GLY A 52 -11.65 -15.02 14.44
C GLY A 52 -10.54 -14.88 13.38
N LEU A 53 -10.57 -13.84 12.52
CA LEU A 53 -9.51 -13.57 11.54
C LEU A 53 -8.43 -12.64 12.09
N LEU A 54 -8.72 -11.86 13.12
CA LEU A 54 -7.81 -10.92 13.77
C LEU A 54 -7.55 -11.35 15.22
N PRO A 55 -6.34 -11.02 15.77
CA PRO A 55 -6.10 -11.15 17.20
C PRO A 55 -7.17 -10.40 18.01
N PRO A 56 -7.59 -10.91 19.19
CA PRO A 56 -8.72 -10.37 19.92
C PRO A 56 -8.54 -8.93 20.39
N HIS A 57 -7.32 -8.52 20.72
CA HIS A 57 -7.04 -7.16 21.19
C HIS A 57 -7.21 -6.12 20.07
N VAL A 58 -7.94 -5.06 20.38
CA VAL A 58 -8.11 -3.90 19.49
C VAL A 58 -7.03 -2.88 19.82
N HIS A 59 -6.17 -2.59 18.86
CA HIS A 59 -5.14 -1.56 18.98
C HIS A 59 -5.60 -0.24 18.35
N THR A 60 -5.14 0.87 18.91
CA THR A 60 -5.24 2.17 18.26
C THR A 60 -4.27 2.28 17.07
N LEU A 61 -4.49 3.27 16.20
CA LEU A 61 -3.54 3.59 15.14
C LEU A 61 -2.16 3.97 15.71
N GLU A 62 -2.14 4.72 16.83
CA GLU A 62 -0.91 5.14 17.50
C GLU A 62 -0.09 3.94 18.01
N GLU A 63 -0.73 2.99 18.69
CA GLU A 63 -0.06 1.77 19.14
C GLU A 63 0.49 0.94 17.96
N GLN A 64 -0.22 0.92 16.83
CA GLN A 64 0.28 0.27 15.63
C GLN A 64 1.48 1.02 15.04
N LYS A 65 1.44 2.37 14.96
CA LYS A 65 2.56 3.19 14.50
C LYS A 65 3.81 2.96 15.36
N GLU A 66 3.66 3.03 16.68
CA GLU A 66 4.79 2.81 17.62
C GLU A 66 5.44 1.44 17.42
N ARG A 67 4.62 0.38 17.31
CA ARG A 67 5.11 -0.99 17.09
C ARG A 67 5.87 -1.13 15.77
N VAL A 68 5.35 -0.55 14.70
CA VAL A 68 5.96 -0.60 13.37
C VAL A 68 7.25 0.24 13.35
N TYR A 69 7.22 1.44 13.94
CA TYR A 69 8.40 2.31 14.02
C TYR A 69 9.53 1.68 14.85
N ARG A 70 9.21 1.05 15.96
CA ARG A 70 10.20 0.29 16.75
C ARG A 70 10.89 -0.77 15.90
N ARG A 71 10.15 -1.51 15.08
CA ARG A 71 10.73 -2.51 14.18
C ARG A 71 11.59 -1.87 13.09
N TYR A 72 11.12 -0.79 12.47
CA TYR A 72 11.84 -0.02 11.47
C TYR A 72 13.21 0.46 11.98
N ARG A 73 13.27 0.96 13.19
CA ARG A 73 14.53 1.44 13.81
C ARG A 73 15.57 0.35 14.04
N LEU A 74 15.18 -0.90 14.18
CA LEU A 74 16.11 -2.02 14.33
C LEU A 74 16.79 -2.44 13.01
N ILE A 75 16.23 -2.02 11.88
CA ILE A 75 16.80 -2.32 10.57
C ILE A 75 17.94 -1.35 10.31
N GLN A 76 19.12 -1.87 9.91
CA GLN A 76 20.31 -1.04 9.68
C GLN A 76 20.43 -0.60 8.22
N SER A 77 20.17 -1.52 7.27
CA SER A 77 20.28 -1.25 5.83
C SER A 77 19.18 -0.31 5.34
N PRO A 78 19.52 0.78 4.61
CA PRO A 78 18.54 1.64 3.96
C PRO A 78 17.63 0.88 2.97
N LEU A 79 18.18 -0.05 2.19
CA LEU A 79 17.41 -0.88 1.27
C LEU A 79 16.41 -1.77 2.02
N GLU A 80 16.83 -2.42 3.10
CA GLU A 80 15.94 -3.23 3.91
C GLU A 80 14.84 -2.39 4.61
N LYS A 81 15.16 -1.16 5.03
CA LYS A 81 14.16 -0.19 5.51
C LYS A 81 13.15 0.15 4.42
N HIS A 82 13.63 0.39 3.19
CA HIS A 82 12.76 0.63 2.03
C HIS A 82 11.81 -0.55 1.80
N ILE A 83 12.35 -1.76 1.72
CA ILE A 83 11.56 -2.99 1.54
C ILE A 83 10.52 -3.15 2.66
N TYR A 84 10.91 -2.91 3.90
CA TYR A 84 9.99 -2.98 5.05
C TYR A 84 8.82 -1.99 4.95
N LEU A 85 9.10 -0.73 4.58
CA LEU A 85 8.08 0.31 4.38
C LEU A 85 7.16 -0.03 3.20
N ARG A 86 7.71 -0.57 2.10
CA ARG A 86 6.89 -1.02 0.95
C ARG A 86 5.99 -2.19 1.34
N HIS A 87 6.47 -3.16 2.10
CA HIS A 87 5.64 -4.24 2.64
C HIS A 87 4.52 -3.73 3.55
N LEU A 88 4.80 -2.69 4.35
CA LEU A 88 3.76 -2.06 5.16
C LEU A 88 2.69 -1.42 4.27
N GLN A 89 3.10 -0.68 3.24
CA GLN A 89 2.21 -0.04 2.28
C GLN A 89 1.33 -1.06 1.53
N ASP A 90 1.91 -2.21 1.13
CA ASP A 90 1.20 -3.28 0.43
C ASP A 90 0.15 -3.99 1.30
N ARG A 91 0.22 -3.82 2.61
CA ARG A 91 -0.67 -4.45 3.58
C ARG A 91 -1.65 -3.49 4.24
N ASN A 92 -1.21 -2.28 4.58
CA ASN A 92 -1.99 -1.27 5.29
C ASN A 92 -1.51 0.13 4.92
N GLU A 93 -2.14 0.73 3.91
CA GLU A 93 -1.75 2.05 3.40
C GLU A 93 -1.99 3.16 4.41
N VAL A 94 -3.08 3.09 5.19
CA VAL A 94 -3.39 4.10 6.20
C VAL A 94 -2.28 4.16 7.25
N LEU A 95 -1.87 3.01 7.78
CA LEU A 95 -0.78 2.92 8.76
C LEU A 95 0.56 3.36 8.15
N PHE A 96 0.83 3.00 6.89
CA PHE A 96 2.03 3.42 6.18
C PHE A 96 2.12 4.95 6.07
N TYR A 97 1.06 5.59 5.55
CA TYR A 97 1.07 7.05 5.37
C TYR A 97 1.08 7.78 6.71
N ALA A 98 0.35 7.31 7.71
CA ALA A 98 0.37 7.89 9.04
C ALA A 98 1.78 7.85 9.65
N LEU A 99 2.48 6.73 9.53
CA LEU A 99 3.87 6.58 9.99
C LEU A 99 4.83 7.50 9.24
N VAL A 100 4.71 7.56 7.90
CA VAL A 100 5.59 8.40 7.06
C VAL A 100 5.40 9.88 7.35
N VAL A 101 4.18 10.33 7.58
CA VAL A 101 3.89 11.73 7.93
C VAL A 101 4.54 12.11 9.26
N ASP A 102 4.47 11.24 10.26
CA ASP A 102 5.07 11.49 11.58
C ASP A 102 6.61 11.51 11.54
N HIS A 103 7.23 10.80 10.59
CA HIS A 103 8.69 10.64 10.49
C HIS A 103 9.22 11.01 9.09
N LEU A 104 8.64 12.04 8.47
CA LEU A 104 8.87 12.38 7.08
C LEU A 104 10.35 12.64 6.76
N GLU A 105 11.04 13.42 7.58
CA GLU A 105 12.46 13.76 7.36
C GLU A 105 13.37 12.52 7.38
N GLU A 106 13.10 11.57 8.27
CA GLU A 106 13.84 10.32 8.37
C GLU A 106 13.52 9.36 7.23
N MET A 107 12.24 9.26 6.85
CA MET A 107 11.76 8.23 5.93
C MET A 107 11.82 8.65 4.46
N LEU A 108 11.83 9.95 4.16
CA LEU A 108 11.86 10.43 2.79
C LEU A 108 13.11 9.94 2.01
N PRO A 109 14.35 10.03 2.54
CA PRO A 109 15.52 9.49 1.85
C PRO A 109 15.54 7.95 1.72
N ILE A 110 14.73 7.26 2.53
CA ILE A 110 14.55 5.81 2.43
C ILE A 110 13.53 5.47 1.33
N LEU A 111 12.45 6.23 1.22
CA LEU A 111 11.39 5.99 0.22
C LEU A 111 11.71 6.58 -1.15
N TYR A 112 12.60 7.58 -1.18
CA TYR A 112 13.02 8.27 -2.39
C TYR A 112 14.55 8.26 -2.53
N THR A 113 15.16 9.29 -3.13
CA THR A 113 16.61 9.40 -3.32
C THR A 113 17.32 9.59 -1.97
N PRO A 114 18.40 8.84 -1.68
CA PRO A 114 19.17 7.98 -2.57
C PRO A 114 18.69 6.52 -2.65
N THR A 115 17.97 6.00 -1.65
CA THR A 115 17.67 4.57 -1.49
C THR A 115 16.85 3.99 -2.64
N VAL A 116 15.91 4.77 -3.21
CA VAL A 116 15.12 4.32 -4.36
C VAL A 116 15.98 3.98 -5.58
N GLY A 117 17.14 4.64 -5.74
CA GLY A 117 18.08 4.32 -6.81
C GLY A 117 18.70 2.92 -6.65
N GLU A 118 19.00 2.51 -5.42
CA GLU A 118 19.42 1.14 -5.11
C GLU A 118 18.27 0.15 -5.30
N ALA A 119 17.08 0.47 -4.79
CA ALA A 119 15.90 -0.36 -4.97
C ALA A 119 15.54 -0.61 -6.44
N VAL A 120 15.78 0.35 -7.34
CA VAL A 120 15.57 0.17 -8.78
C VAL A 120 16.61 -0.79 -9.38
N ARG A 121 17.88 -0.74 -8.95
CA ARG A 121 18.89 -1.72 -9.40
C ARG A 121 18.57 -3.14 -8.95
N GLU A 122 18.07 -3.29 -7.72
CA GLU A 122 17.69 -4.58 -7.13
C GLU A 122 16.23 -4.97 -7.41
N PHE A 123 15.54 -4.29 -8.34
CA PHE A 123 14.11 -4.40 -8.53
C PHE A 123 13.65 -5.85 -8.74
N SER A 124 14.33 -6.64 -9.55
CA SER A 124 13.98 -8.05 -9.82
C SER A 124 14.03 -8.93 -8.56
N HIS A 125 14.95 -8.63 -7.63
CA HIS A 125 15.10 -9.38 -6.38
C HIS A 125 14.09 -8.95 -5.31
N ILE A 126 13.67 -7.68 -5.31
CA ILE A 126 12.79 -7.11 -4.27
C ILE A 126 11.33 -6.94 -4.70
N TYR A 127 11.01 -7.20 -5.97
CA TYR A 127 9.63 -7.09 -6.48
C TYR A 127 8.68 -7.97 -5.69
N ARG A 128 7.55 -7.39 -5.23
CA ARG A 128 6.53 -8.09 -4.45
C ARG A 128 5.12 -7.81 -4.94
N TYR A 129 4.82 -6.56 -5.31
CA TYR A 129 3.48 -6.11 -5.62
C TYR A 129 3.47 -5.12 -6.78
N PRO A 130 2.56 -5.23 -7.76
CA PRO A 130 2.46 -4.29 -8.86
C PRO A 130 1.95 -2.93 -8.36
N ARG A 131 2.72 -1.87 -8.61
CA ARG A 131 2.35 -0.48 -8.27
C ARG A 131 2.45 0.47 -9.46
N GLY A 132 2.41 -0.07 -10.65
CA GLY A 132 2.50 0.69 -11.87
C GLY A 132 2.15 -0.14 -13.08
N PHE A 133 2.16 0.50 -14.22
CA PHE A 133 1.97 -0.12 -15.51
C PHE A 133 3.32 -0.26 -16.21
N THR A 134 3.63 -1.44 -16.74
CA THR A 134 4.87 -1.69 -17.47
C THR A 134 4.57 -1.91 -18.95
N ALA A 135 4.99 -0.96 -19.78
CA ALA A 135 4.99 -1.12 -21.23
C ALA A 135 6.35 -1.70 -21.68
N SER A 136 6.33 -2.62 -22.61
CA SER A 136 7.52 -3.21 -23.22
C SER A 136 7.29 -3.49 -24.70
N THR A 137 8.35 -3.77 -25.44
CA THR A 137 8.25 -4.21 -26.84
C THR A 137 7.43 -5.49 -27.02
N LYS A 138 7.28 -6.29 -25.95
CA LYS A 138 6.46 -7.53 -25.98
C LYS A 138 4.96 -7.27 -25.93
N ASN A 139 4.52 -6.13 -25.42
CA ASN A 139 3.10 -5.81 -25.26
C ASN A 139 2.68 -4.51 -25.96
N ILE A 140 3.58 -3.87 -26.70
CA ILE A 140 3.29 -2.58 -27.34
C ILE A 140 2.14 -2.65 -28.35
N ASP A 141 2.02 -3.75 -29.09
CA ASP A 141 0.95 -3.95 -30.08
C ASP A 141 -0.44 -4.13 -29.44
N ARG A 142 -0.49 -4.39 -28.13
CA ARG A 142 -1.72 -4.53 -27.35
C ARG A 142 -1.75 -3.61 -26.14
N ILE A 143 -1.14 -2.43 -26.28
CA ILE A 143 -0.99 -1.47 -25.18
C ILE A 143 -2.34 -1.02 -24.62
N ASP A 144 -3.33 -0.81 -25.48
CA ASP A 144 -4.67 -0.37 -25.09
C ASP A 144 -5.38 -1.44 -24.24
N GLU A 145 -5.26 -2.72 -24.62
CA GLU A 145 -5.80 -3.84 -23.84
C GLU A 145 -5.08 -3.97 -22.49
N ALA A 146 -3.75 -3.81 -22.50
CA ALA A 146 -2.94 -3.89 -21.30
C ALA A 146 -3.26 -2.75 -20.31
N LEU A 147 -3.53 -1.54 -20.81
CA LEU A 147 -3.94 -0.39 -19.99
C LEU A 147 -5.29 -0.63 -19.30
N GLN A 148 -6.21 -1.37 -19.92
CA GLN A 148 -7.50 -1.71 -19.30
C GLN A 148 -7.37 -2.63 -18.07
N ASN A 149 -6.22 -3.30 -17.89
CA ASN A 149 -5.94 -4.11 -16.70
C ASN A 149 -5.53 -3.27 -15.48
N VAL A 150 -5.24 -1.97 -15.66
CA VAL A 150 -4.86 -1.08 -14.55
C VAL A 150 -6.12 -0.80 -13.71
N PRO A 151 -6.13 -1.14 -12.41
CA PRO A 151 -7.33 -1.01 -11.57
C PRO A 151 -7.52 0.42 -11.03
N LEU A 152 -7.15 1.44 -11.80
CA LEU A 152 -7.24 2.85 -11.41
C LEU A 152 -8.30 3.55 -12.26
N GLU A 153 -9.37 4.03 -11.64
CA GLU A 153 -10.46 4.73 -12.31
C GLU A 153 -10.29 6.26 -12.33
N ASP A 154 -9.49 6.82 -11.38
CA ASP A 154 -9.21 8.26 -11.27
C ASP A 154 -7.70 8.53 -11.32
N VAL A 155 -7.12 8.51 -12.52
CA VAL A 155 -5.69 8.79 -12.73
C VAL A 155 -5.51 10.30 -12.91
N ARG A 156 -4.87 10.96 -11.94
CA ARG A 156 -4.62 12.40 -11.92
C ARG A 156 -3.20 12.77 -12.28
N LEU A 157 -2.25 11.86 -12.12
CA LEU A 157 -0.84 12.06 -12.39
C LEU A 157 -0.24 10.78 -12.96
N ILE A 158 0.51 10.90 -14.04
CA ILE A 158 1.30 9.83 -14.63
C ILE A 158 2.78 10.23 -14.53
N VAL A 159 3.58 9.35 -13.90
CA VAL A 159 5.04 9.46 -13.89
C VAL A 159 5.59 8.33 -14.76
N ALA A 160 6.28 8.69 -15.84
CA ALA A 160 6.88 7.73 -16.75
C ALA A 160 8.39 7.68 -16.59
N THR A 161 8.96 6.47 -16.66
CA THR A 161 10.41 6.24 -16.70
C THR A 161 10.74 5.28 -17.84
N ASN A 162 11.89 5.44 -18.46
CA ASN A 162 12.40 4.60 -19.56
C ASN A 162 13.45 3.58 -19.08
N ARG A 163 13.56 3.31 -17.79
CA ARG A 163 14.53 2.33 -17.29
C ARG A 163 14.10 0.90 -17.64
N ASP A 164 15.04 0.13 -18.09
CA ASP A 164 14.89 -1.31 -18.24
C ASP A 164 15.00 -1.98 -16.86
N LEU A 165 13.87 -2.32 -16.27
CA LEU A 165 13.77 -2.94 -14.95
C LEU A 165 14.01 -4.47 -14.97
N GLY A 166 14.37 -5.05 -16.13
CA GLY A 166 14.40 -6.50 -16.32
C GLY A 166 15.71 -7.12 -16.79
N GLN A 167 16.72 -6.36 -17.15
CA GLN A 167 17.94 -6.92 -17.74
C GLN A 167 19.10 -7.20 -16.76
N GLU A 168 19.02 -6.76 -15.50
CA GLU A 168 20.13 -6.96 -14.54
C GLU A 168 20.00 -8.22 -13.68
N ALA A 169 19.09 -9.14 -14.02
CA ALA A 169 18.85 -10.39 -13.29
C ALA A 169 19.06 -11.63 -14.18
N ALA A 170 20.17 -11.68 -14.92
CA ALA A 170 20.66 -12.90 -15.58
C ALA A 170 22.01 -13.30 -14.99
#